data_35300f89d6129e960cbe8318280769a8
#
_entry.id   35300f89d6129e960cbe8318280769a8
#
_cell.length_a   1.000
_cell.length_b   1.000
_cell.length_c   1.000
_cell.angle_alpha   90.00
_cell.angle_beta   90.00
_cell.angle_gamma   90.00
#
_symmetry.space_group_name_H-M   'P 1'
#
loop_
_entity.id
_entity.type
_entity.pdbx_description
1 polymer ?
#
loop_
_entity_poly.entity_id
_entity_poly.type
_entity_poly.pdbx_seq_one_letter_code
_entity_poly.pdbx_strand_id
1 'polypeptide(L)'
;MKMKLSRHALIALLCCLLVQFTAQAGSYGPGGQSNEQSPTQTVLQSPQELQQLVAPIALYPDALVAQVLAASTYPTEIVEAERWMQGHSNLKGEELAGEVDKQPWDPSVKALTQFPSVLENMDKNLSWTSSLGDAYANQQQAVTDAVQAMRQQARKAGQLNSNEQENVTTQGNTIVIQPANPDVVYVPAYDPWLVYGDPIVAYPGWVPVPGIFYGGPSVYFGGGFGIGFFGGFGWGWHHWDYDWHRRAAIYNHNTYISHSRTIINRNNFNHNRGNFNHGNAFHGSGPRGENPGFHGAPPSHSQPGTRSGAFSGFDHGGNVRGFSSRGQSSFGGGSHGGGFHGGGSHGGGGHR
;
A
#
# COMPACT_ATOMS: atom_id res chain seq x y z
N MET A 1 -37.99 -27.08 46.12
CA MET A 1 -36.98 -27.84 46.88
C MET A 1 -35.68 -27.03 46.85
N LYS A 2 -35.37 -26.29 47.94
CA LYS A 2 -34.17 -25.45 48.04
C LYS A 2 -33.08 -26.26 48.73
N MET A 3 -32.05 -26.65 47.99
CA MET A 3 -30.87 -27.30 48.57
C MET A 3 -30.02 -26.25 49.29
N LYS A 4 -29.92 -26.37 50.61
CA LYS A 4 -28.96 -25.61 51.43
C LYS A 4 -27.59 -26.27 51.32
N LEU A 5 -26.68 -25.65 50.58
CA LEU A 5 -25.27 -26.07 50.54
C LEU A 5 -24.60 -25.69 51.87
N SER A 6 -24.09 -26.69 52.57
CA SER A 6 -23.44 -26.55 53.89
C SER A 6 -22.12 -25.78 53.76
N ARG A 7 -21.92 -24.81 54.68
CA ARG A 7 -20.69 -23.97 54.76
C ARG A 7 -19.39 -24.77 54.98
N HIS A 8 -19.48 -26.05 55.29
CA HIS A 8 -18.33 -26.94 55.52
C HIS A 8 -17.75 -27.52 54.20
N ALA A 9 -18.53 -27.53 53.11
CA ALA A 9 -18.04 -27.98 51.81
C ALA A 9 -17.16 -26.95 51.11
N LEU A 10 -17.30 -25.66 51.42
CA LEU A 10 -16.52 -24.59 50.84
C LEU A 10 -15.11 -24.45 51.43
N ILE A 11 -14.91 -24.88 52.70
CA ILE A 11 -13.62 -24.82 53.40
C ILE A 11 -12.71 -25.99 52.99
N ALA A 12 -13.27 -27.14 52.65
CA ALA A 12 -12.49 -28.30 52.18
C ALA A 12 -11.89 -28.10 50.77
N LEU A 13 -12.54 -27.27 49.93
CA LEU A 13 -12.04 -27.01 48.56
C LEU A 13 -10.91 -25.94 48.53
N LEU A 14 -10.80 -25.11 49.54
CA LEU A 14 -9.79 -24.06 49.65
C LEU A 14 -8.45 -24.56 50.22
N CYS A 15 -8.46 -25.71 50.97
CA CYS A 15 -7.25 -26.29 51.53
C CYS A 15 -6.46 -27.18 50.57
N CYS A 16 -7.02 -27.63 49.46
CA CYS A 16 -6.32 -28.46 48.47
C CYS A 16 -5.48 -27.70 47.45
N LEU A 17 -5.52 -26.35 47.45
CA LEU A 17 -4.78 -25.50 46.49
C LEU A 17 -3.46 -24.92 47.04
N LEU A 18 -3.05 -25.29 48.28
CA LEU A 18 -1.88 -24.68 48.94
C LEU A 18 -0.69 -25.61 49.20
N VAL A 19 -0.67 -26.81 48.64
CA VAL A 19 0.46 -27.74 48.81
C VAL A 19 0.95 -28.26 47.48
N GLN A 20 1.58 -27.45 46.70
CA GLN A 20 2.56 -27.88 45.67
C GLN A 20 3.58 -26.75 45.38
N PHE A 21 4.29 -26.31 46.44
CA PHE A 21 5.56 -25.62 46.24
C PHE A 21 6.67 -26.60 46.66
N THR A 22 7.03 -27.51 45.77
CA THR A 22 8.27 -28.27 45.90
C THR A 22 9.40 -27.42 45.31
N ALA A 23 10.28 -26.97 46.18
CA ALA A 23 11.55 -26.37 45.86
C ALA A 23 12.37 -27.32 44.98
N GLN A 24 12.57 -26.95 43.71
CA GLN A 24 13.54 -27.60 42.83
C GLN A 24 14.77 -26.72 42.81
N ALA A 25 15.69 -26.97 43.74
CA ALA A 25 17.06 -26.49 43.64
C ALA A 25 17.75 -27.34 42.56
N GLY A 26 17.91 -26.79 41.35
CA GLY A 26 18.52 -27.44 40.23
C GLY A 26 19.50 -26.47 39.55
N SER A 27 20.78 -26.68 39.84
CA SER A 27 21.93 -26.50 38.94
C SER A 27 21.98 -25.30 38.03
N TYR A 28 22.68 -24.25 38.42
CA TYR A 28 23.20 -23.22 37.55
C TYR A 28 24.24 -23.81 36.60
N GLY A 29 23.82 -24.20 35.38
CA GLY A 29 24.71 -24.33 34.23
C GLY A 29 24.63 -23.03 33.41
N PRO A 30 25.76 -22.52 32.84
CA PRO A 30 25.66 -21.42 31.87
C PRO A 30 25.13 -21.96 30.54
N GLY A 31 23.83 -22.16 30.48
CA GLY A 31 23.12 -22.50 29.27
C GLY A 31 22.68 -21.20 28.59
N GLY A 32 23.33 -20.92 27.45
CA GLY A 32 22.92 -19.84 26.57
C GLY A 32 21.42 -19.99 26.25
N GLN A 33 20.65 -18.94 26.57
CA GLN A 33 19.29 -18.79 26.05
C GLN A 33 19.45 -18.58 24.54
N SER A 34 19.25 -19.65 23.78
CA SER A 34 18.90 -19.53 22.38
C SER A 34 17.55 -18.81 22.33
N ASN A 35 17.59 -17.50 22.12
CA ASN A 35 16.44 -16.80 21.59
C ASN A 35 16.16 -17.42 20.23
N GLU A 36 15.30 -18.41 20.17
CA GLU A 36 14.59 -18.80 18.96
C GLU A 36 13.73 -17.60 18.56
N GLN A 37 14.34 -16.66 17.84
CA GLN A 37 13.57 -15.68 17.09
C GLN A 37 12.85 -16.48 16.02
N SER A 38 11.57 -16.71 16.26
CA SER A 38 10.64 -17.19 15.24
C SER A 38 10.88 -16.40 13.94
N PRO A 39 10.94 -17.06 12.79
CA PRO A 39 11.09 -16.36 11.50
C PRO A 39 10.00 -15.29 11.46
N THR A 40 10.36 -14.08 11.04
CA THR A 40 9.42 -12.98 10.84
C THR A 40 8.43 -13.44 9.77
N GLN A 41 7.34 -14.02 10.21
CA GLN A 41 6.25 -14.41 9.32
C GLN A 41 5.74 -13.09 8.71
N THR A 42 5.60 -13.07 7.40
CA THR A 42 4.80 -12.04 6.73
C THR A 42 3.46 -12.02 7.45
N VAL A 43 3.15 -10.96 8.17
CA VAL A 43 1.90 -10.87 8.92
C VAL A 43 0.78 -10.82 7.87
N LEU A 44 0.14 -11.94 7.67
CA LEU A 44 -1.02 -12.03 6.78
C LEU A 44 -2.17 -11.27 7.45
N GLN A 45 -2.91 -10.52 6.64
CA GLN A 45 -4.06 -9.78 7.11
C GLN A 45 -5.23 -10.74 7.39
N SER A 46 -5.94 -10.47 8.45
CA SER A 46 -7.15 -11.20 8.82
C SER A 46 -8.29 -10.97 7.81
N PRO A 47 -9.31 -11.82 7.74
CA PRO A 47 -10.47 -11.61 6.88
C PRO A 47 -11.14 -10.25 7.08
N GLN A 48 -11.21 -9.74 8.31
CA GLN A 48 -11.80 -8.45 8.64
C GLN A 48 -10.95 -7.27 8.10
N GLU A 49 -9.62 -7.35 8.24
CA GLU A 49 -8.70 -6.36 7.66
C GLU A 49 -8.76 -6.36 6.13
N LEU A 50 -8.88 -7.54 5.51
CA LEU A 50 -9.06 -7.65 4.07
C LEU A 50 -10.40 -7.05 3.60
N GLN A 51 -11.50 -7.27 4.35
CA GLN A 51 -12.78 -6.63 4.06
C GLN A 51 -12.67 -5.11 4.15
N GLN A 52 -11.99 -4.57 5.17
CA GLN A 52 -11.71 -3.15 5.29
C GLN A 52 -10.91 -2.62 4.10
N LEU A 53 -9.90 -3.35 3.64
CA LEU A 53 -9.10 -2.96 2.48
C LEU A 53 -9.89 -2.95 1.17
N VAL A 54 -10.75 -3.92 0.94
CA VAL A 54 -11.48 -4.02 -0.32
C VAL A 54 -12.80 -3.22 -0.31
N ALA A 55 -13.28 -2.78 0.85
CA ALA A 55 -14.53 -2.04 0.97
C ALA A 55 -14.66 -0.86 -0.01
N PRO A 56 -13.61 -0.04 -0.26
CA PRO A 56 -13.71 1.09 -1.20
C PRO A 56 -13.89 0.69 -2.66
N ILE A 57 -13.66 -0.57 -3.04
CA ILE A 57 -13.65 -1.00 -4.44
C ILE A 57 -14.56 -2.21 -4.72
N ALA A 58 -15.10 -2.84 -3.68
CA ALA A 58 -15.82 -4.12 -3.86
C ALA A 58 -17.08 -4.00 -4.73
N LEU A 59 -17.69 -2.81 -4.83
CA LEU A 59 -18.87 -2.58 -5.65
C LEU A 59 -18.54 -2.07 -7.07
N TYR A 60 -17.26 -1.96 -7.43
CA TYR A 60 -16.87 -1.60 -8.79
C TYR A 60 -17.14 -2.75 -9.77
N PRO A 61 -17.35 -2.44 -11.08
CA PRO A 61 -17.38 -3.45 -12.13
C PRO A 61 -16.12 -4.33 -12.13
N ASP A 62 -16.28 -5.59 -12.49
CA ASP A 62 -15.22 -6.62 -12.35
C ASP A 62 -13.89 -6.23 -13.01
N ALA A 63 -13.94 -5.70 -14.24
CA ALA A 63 -12.74 -5.26 -14.93
C ALA A 63 -12.04 -4.09 -14.20
N LEU A 64 -12.80 -3.19 -13.57
CA LEU A 64 -12.21 -2.10 -12.78
C LEU A 64 -11.59 -2.61 -11.47
N VAL A 65 -12.22 -3.59 -10.81
CA VAL A 65 -11.61 -4.28 -9.67
C VAL A 65 -10.28 -4.90 -10.06
N ALA A 66 -10.22 -5.57 -11.23
CA ALA A 66 -8.99 -6.15 -11.76
C ALA A 66 -7.88 -5.10 -11.95
N GLN A 67 -8.22 -3.97 -12.57
CA GLN A 67 -7.29 -2.86 -12.80
C GLN A 67 -6.77 -2.26 -11.49
N VAL A 68 -7.67 -1.98 -10.52
CA VAL A 68 -7.29 -1.40 -9.23
C VAL A 68 -6.40 -2.35 -8.43
N LEU A 69 -6.74 -3.64 -8.35
CA LEU A 69 -5.93 -4.63 -7.66
C LEU A 69 -4.54 -4.80 -8.28
N ALA A 70 -4.46 -4.84 -9.62
CA ALA A 70 -3.20 -4.89 -10.34
C ALA A 70 -2.36 -3.62 -10.11
N ALA A 71 -2.96 -2.43 -10.32
CA ALA A 71 -2.30 -1.14 -10.18
C ALA A 71 -1.84 -0.85 -8.74
N SER A 72 -2.57 -1.35 -7.73
CA SER A 72 -2.18 -1.18 -6.32
C SER A 72 -0.79 -1.78 -6.00
N THR A 73 -0.31 -2.70 -6.81
CA THR A 73 1.04 -3.25 -6.70
C THR A 73 2.14 -2.29 -7.20
N TYR A 74 1.77 -1.18 -7.86
CA TYR A 74 2.65 -0.15 -8.39
C TYR A 74 2.39 1.24 -7.76
N PRO A 75 2.46 1.39 -6.43
CA PRO A 75 2.04 2.62 -5.76
C PRO A 75 2.85 3.86 -6.21
N THR A 76 4.09 3.70 -6.61
CA THR A 76 4.91 4.80 -7.15
C THR A 76 4.38 5.29 -8.50
N GLU A 77 4.01 4.36 -9.39
CA GLU A 77 3.47 4.70 -10.71
C GLU A 77 2.09 5.35 -10.60
N ILE A 78 1.27 4.98 -9.61
CA ILE A 78 0.00 5.65 -9.29
C ILE A 78 0.24 7.15 -9.02
N VAL A 79 1.20 7.46 -8.15
CA VAL A 79 1.55 8.86 -7.83
C VAL A 79 2.08 9.61 -9.07
N GLU A 80 2.91 8.95 -9.87
CA GLU A 80 3.44 9.54 -11.11
C GLU A 80 2.32 9.81 -12.11
N ALA A 81 1.42 8.83 -12.31
CA ALA A 81 0.30 8.95 -13.24
C ALA A 81 -0.67 10.06 -12.81
N GLU A 82 -1.02 10.15 -11.52
CA GLU A 82 -1.92 11.20 -11.04
C GLU A 82 -1.31 12.60 -11.23
N ARG A 83 -0.04 12.79 -10.89
CA ARG A 83 0.65 14.07 -11.12
C ARG A 83 0.72 14.42 -12.60
N TRP A 84 0.97 13.44 -13.46
CA TRP A 84 0.99 13.62 -14.90
C TRP A 84 -0.40 14.02 -15.42
N MET A 85 -1.46 13.35 -14.97
CA MET A 85 -2.85 13.68 -15.32
C MET A 85 -3.23 15.10 -14.91
N GLN A 86 -2.83 15.54 -13.71
CA GLN A 86 -3.06 16.91 -13.23
C GLN A 86 -2.36 17.95 -14.15
N GLY A 87 -1.14 17.65 -14.59
CA GLY A 87 -0.39 18.50 -15.52
C GLY A 87 -0.94 18.52 -16.96
N HIS A 88 -1.78 17.54 -17.32
CA HIS A 88 -2.32 17.36 -18.67
C HIS A 88 -3.86 17.34 -18.69
N SER A 89 -4.50 18.08 -17.82
CA SER A 89 -5.96 18.13 -17.66
C SER A 89 -6.75 18.60 -18.90
N ASN A 90 -6.05 19.20 -19.87
CA ASN A 90 -6.59 19.59 -21.18
C ASN A 90 -6.74 18.40 -22.15
N LEU A 91 -5.99 17.30 -21.97
CA LEU A 91 -6.06 16.13 -22.84
C LEU A 91 -7.31 15.30 -22.53
N LYS A 92 -7.97 14.80 -23.58
CA LYS A 92 -9.17 13.95 -23.45
C LYS A 92 -9.26 12.95 -24.60
N GLY A 93 -10.03 11.89 -24.37
CA GLY A 93 -10.34 10.91 -25.42
C GLY A 93 -9.08 10.27 -26.04
N GLU A 94 -9.03 10.21 -27.35
CA GLU A 94 -7.94 9.59 -28.10
C GLU A 94 -6.58 10.28 -27.91
N GLU A 95 -6.59 11.61 -27.78
CA GLU A 95 -5.37 12.37 -27.52
C GLU A 95 -4.75 12.00 -26.16
N LEU A 96 -5.57 11.93 -25.11
CA LEU A 96 -5.15 11.45 -23.81
C LEU A 96 -4.59 10.02 -23.91
N ALA A 97 -5.31 9.13 -24.58
CA ALA A 97 -4.91 7.75 -24.74
C ALA A 97 -3.54 7.61 -25.43
N GLY A 98 -3.31 8.38 -26.49
CA GLY A 98 -2.04 8.39 -27.23
C GLY A 98 -0.84 8.89 -26.39
N GLU A 99 -1.06 9.86 -25.51
CA GLU A 99 0.01 10.37 -24.64
C GLU A 99 0.25 9.44 -23.43
N VAL A 100 -0.80 8.80 -22.88
CA VAL A 100 -0.70 7.78 -21.83
C VAL A 100 0.05 6.54 -22.35
N ASP A 101 -0.19 6.16 -23.60
CA ASP A 101 0.48 4.98 -24.19
C ASP A 101 2.00 5.10 -24.20
N LYS A 102 2.52 6.32 -24.35
CA LYS A 102 3.96 6.63 -24.34
C LYS A 102 4.61 6.55 -22.96
N GLN A 103 3.81 6.52 -21.89
CA GLN A 103 4.34 6.47 -20.52
C GLN A 103 4.90 5.08 -20.21
N PRO A 104 5.93 4.99 -19.34
CA PRO A 104 6.57 3.71 -19.01
C PRO A 104 5.81 2.90 -17.94
N TRP A 105 4.56 3.30 -17.61
CA TRP A 105 3.78 2.68 -16.54
C TRP A 105 3.25 1.29 -16.91
N ASP A 106 2.98 0.51 -15.88
CA ASP A 106 2.29 -0.77 -16.04
C ASP A 106 0.93 -0.60 -16.74
N PRO A 107 0.50 -1.56 -17.57
CA PRO A 107 -0.81 -1.51 -18.22
C PRO A 107 -1.98 -1.24 -17.27
N SER A 108 -1.93 -1.72 -16.02
CA SER A 108 -2.98 -1.47 -15.04
C SER A 108 -3.05 -0.01 -14.61
N VAL A 109 -1.91 0.64 -14.45
CA VAL A 109 -1.82 2.08 -14.12
C VAL A 109 -2.29 2.93 -15.30
N LYS A 110 -1.86 2.58 -16.54
CA LYS A 110 -2.39 3.22 -17.76
C LYS A 110 -3.91 3.09 -17.85
N ALA A 111 -4.45 1.92 -17.58
CA ALA A 111 -5.89 1.67 -17.62
C ALA A 111 -6.67 2.59 -16.65
N LEU A 112 -6.12 2.88 -15.47
CA LEU A 112 -6.77 3.75 -14.48
C LEU A 112 -6.83 5.23 -14.90
N THR A 113 -6.04 5.68 -15.88
CA THR A 113 -6.16 7.05 -16.42
C THR A 113 -7.50 7.30 -17.11
N GLN A 114 -8.23 6.23 -17.47
CA GLN A 114 -9.62 6.31 -17.95
C GLN A 114 -10.59 6.72 -16.84
N PHE A 115 -10.21 6.54 -15.56
CA PHE A 115 -11.02 6.77 -14.37
C PHE A 115 -10.31 7.74 -13.41
N PRO A 116 -10.22 9.04 -13.73
CA PRO A 116 -9.41 9.99 -12.95
C PRO A 116 -9.74 10.02 -11.45
N SER A 117 -11.01 9.92 -11.08
CA SER A 117 -11.42 9.91 -9.67
C SER A 117 -10.95 8.66 -8.92
N VAL A 118 -10.82 7.52 -9.60
CA VAL A 118 -10.27 6.28 -9.01
C VAL A 118 -8.76 6.42 -8.83
N LEU A 119 -8.07 6.93 -9.84
CA LEU A 119 -6.62 7.18 -9.77
C LEU A 119 -6.28 8.19 -8.67
N GLU A 120 -7.03 9.31 -8.59
CA GLU A 120 -6.91 10.30 -7.52
C GLU A 120 -7.14 9.69 -6.13
N ASN A 121 -8.13 8.80 -5.98
CA ASN A 121 -8.39 8.11 -4.72
C ASN A 121 -7.21 7.24 -4.31
N MET A 122 -6.61 6.53 -5.25
CA MET A 122 -5.44 5.69 -4.98
C MET A 122 -4.21 6.51 -4.60
N ASP A 123 -4.01 7.68 -5.20
CA ASP A 123 -2.92 8.61 -4.84
C ASP A 123 -3.15 9.25 -3.46
N LYS A 124 -4.32 9.80 -3.21
CA LYS A 124 -4.65 10.46 -1.92
C LYS A 124 -4.65 9.48 -0.74
N ASN A 125 -4.96 8.21 -0.99
CA ASN A 125 -4.99 7.14 0.00
C ASN A 125 -3.82 6.16 -0.19
N LEU A 126 -2.60 6.67 -0.40
CA LEU A 126 -1.44 5.88 -0.79
C LEU A 126 -1.07 4.78 0.21
N SER A 127 -1.28 5.00 1.52
CA SER A 127 -1.10 3.97 2.55
C SER A 127 -2.05 2.79 2.34
N TRP A 128 -3.33 3.08 2.07
CA TRP A 128 -4.33 2.08 1.72
C TRP A 128 -3.98 1.38 0.41
N THR A 129 -3.63 2.12 -0.64
CA THR A 129 -3.21 1.58 -1.95
C THR A 129 -2.06 0.61 -1.81
N SER A 130 -1.03 0.98 -1.03
CA SER A 130 0.13 0.10 -0.78
C SER A 130 -0.26 -1.15 0.00
N SER A 131 -1.12 -1.03 1.01
CA SER A 131 -1.60 -2.19 1.79
C SER A 131 -2.48 -3.13 0.96
N LEU A 132 -3.31 -2.57 0.07
CA LEU A 132 -4.11 -3.34 -0.89
C LEU A 132 -3.20 -4.11 -1.86
N GLY A 133 -2.16 -3.46 -2.39
CA GLY A 133 -1.17 -4.09 -3.27
C GLY A 133 -0.39 -5.21 -2.60
N ASP A 134 0.03 -5.00 -1.35
CA ASP A 134 0.69 -6.04 -0.56
C ASP A 134 -0.24 -7.23 -0.28
N ALA A 135 -1.50 -6.96 0.09
CA ALA A 135 -2.50 -8.01 0.30
C ALA A 135 -2.77 -8.79 -1.00
N TYR A 136 -2.95 -8.09 -2.12
CA TYR A 136 -3.19 -8.74 -3.41
C TYR A 136 -2.01 -9.60 -3.86
N ALA A 137 -0.78 -9.14 -3.69
CA ALA A 137 0.42 -9.88 -4.06
C ALA A 137 0.67 -11.13 -3.18
N ASN A 138 0.29 -11.09 -1.89
CA ASN A 138 0.64 -12.14 -0.93
C ASN A 138 -0.56 -13.01 -0.50
N GLN A 139 -1.80 -12.52 -0.65
CA GLN A 139 -3.05 -13.16 -0.20
C GLN A 139 -4.16 -13.06 -1.25
N GLN A 140 -3.83 -13.18 -2.52
CA GLN A 140 -4.74 -12.95 -3.66
C GLN A 140 -6.09 -13.67 -3.51
N GLN A 141 -6.07 -14.93 -3.07
CA GLN A 141 -7.31 -15.70 -2.86
C GLN A 141 -8.18 -15.09 -1.76
N ALA A 142 -7.57 -14.72 -0.64
CA ALA A 142 -8.30 -14.13 0.49
C ALA A 142 -8.85 -12.73 0.15
N VAL A 143 -8.11 -11.93 -0.63
CA VAL A 143 -8.60 -10.65 -1.17
C VAL A 143 -9.82 -10.87 -2.06
N THR A 144 -9.80 -11.86 -2.94
CA THR A 144 -10.95 -12.22 -3.80
C THR A 144 -12.16 -12.62 -2.96
N ASP A 145 -11.96 -13.47 -1.97
CA ASP A 145 -13.03 -13.92 -1.07
C ASP A 145 -13.61 -12.73 -0.26
N ALA A 146 -12.75 -11.78 0.16
CA ALA A 146 -13.19 -10.56 0.84
C ALA A 146 -14.06 -9.67 -0.08
N VAL A 147 -13.70 -9.46 -1.36
CA VAL A 147 -14.53 -8.72 -2.32
C VAL A 147 -15.91 -9.37 -2.44
N GLN A 148 -15.98 -10.70 -2.60
CA GLN A 148 -17.25 -11.40 -2.70
C GLN A 148 -18.07 -11.33 -1.41
N ALA A 149 -17.43 -11.40 -0.24
CA ALA A 149 -18.11 -11.23 1.03
C ALA A 149 -18.75 -9.83 1.15
N MET A 150 -18.04 -8.78 0.74
CA MET A 150 -18.56 -7.40 0.73
C MET A 150 -19.72 -7.24 -0.24
N ARG A 151 -19.63 -7.80 -1.45
CA ARG A 151 -20.77 -7.81 -2.41
C ARG A 151 -21.99 -8.49 -1.85
N GLN A 152 -21.82 -9.63 -1.15
CA GLN A 152 -22.94 -10.33 -0.50
C GLN A 152 -23.58 -9.48 0.60
N GLN A 153 -22.78 -8.77 1.39
CA GLN A 153 -23.28 -7.84 2.42
C GLN A 153 -24.08 -6.69 1.79
N ALA A 154 -23.52 -6.01 0.78
CA ALA A 154 -24.20 -4.93 0.05
C ALA A 154 -25.52 -5.39 -0.55
N ARG A 155 -25.55 -6.60 -1.11
CA ARG A 155 -26.79 -7.19 -1.66
C ARG A 155 -27.84 -7.47 -0.58
N LYS A 156 -27.43 -7.99 0.57
CA LYS A 156 -28.33 -8.18 1.73
C LYS A 156 -28.88 -6.85 2.26
N ALA A 157 -28.05 -5.81 2.23
CA ALA A 157 -28.45 -4.44 2.60
C ALA A 157 -29.32 -3.75 1.54
N GLY A 158 -29.56 -4.39 0.38
CA GLY A 158 -30.34 -3.84 -0.72
C GLY A 158 -29.62 -2.78 -1.57
N GLN A 159 -28.30 -2.63 -1.37
CA GLN A 159 -27.49 -1.60 -2.03
C GLN A 159 -26.81 -2.08 -3.32
N LEU A 160 -26.90 -3.37 -3.65
CA LEU A 160 -26.29 -3.94 -4.85
C LEU A 160 -27.35 -4.69 -5.70
N ASN A 161 -27.88 -4.02 -6.71
CA ASN A 161 -28.87 -4.54 -7.64
C ASN A 161 -28.57 -4.03 -9.05
N SER A 162 -29.04 -4.78 -10.09
CA SER A 162 -28.97 -4.29 -11.45
C SER A 162 -29.80 -3.01 -11.63
N ASN A 163 -29.28 -2.10 -12.44
CA ASN A 163 -29.89 -0.82 -12.78
C ASN A 163 -29.49 -0.40 -14.21
N GLU A 164 -29.72 0.84 -14.60
CA GLU A 164 -29.37 1.37 -15.92
C GLU A 164 -27.84 1.52 -16.14
N GLN A 165 -27.06 1.53 -15.07
CA GLN A 165 -25.61 1.74 -15.08
C GLN A 165 -24.84 0.43 -15.05
N GLU A 166 -25.37 -0.58 -14.34
CA GLU A 166 -24.68 -1.85 -14.15
C GLU A 166 -25.61 -3.06 -14.13
N ASN A 167 -25.12 -4.19 -14.62
CA ASN A 167 -25.72 -5.50 -14.53
C ASN A 167 -25.09 -6.30 -13.40
N VAL A 168 -25.88 -6.59 -12.36
CA VAL A 168 -25.47 -7.42 -11.22
C VAL A 168 -26.08 -8.82 -11.38
N THR A 169 -25.24 -9.81 -11.64
CA THR A 169 -25.67 -11.20 -11.82
C THR A 169 -25.05 -12.10 -10.75
N THR A 170 -25.67 -13.27 -10.53
CA THR A 170 -25.15 -14.27 -9.60
C THR A 170 -24.90 -15.57 -10.35
N GLN A 171 -23.67 -16.07 -10.26
CA GLN A 171 -23.22 -17.32 -10.82
C GLN A 171 -22.80 -18.26 -9.68
N GLY A 172 -23.69 -19.16 -9.26
CA GLY A 172 -23.51 -19.92 -8.02
C GLY A 172 -23.47 -18.99 -6.80
N ASN A 173 -22.33 -18.95 -6.10
CA ASN A 173 -22.10 -18.05 -4.95
C ASN A 173 -21.36 -16.77 -5.32
N THR A 174 -21.04 -16.56 -6.59
CA THR A 174 -20.26 -15.43 -7.08
C THR A 174 -21.18 -14.35 -7.59
N ILE A 175 -21.00 -13.13 -7.12
CA ILE A 175 -21.66 -11.93 -7.63
C ILE A 175 -20.73 -11.28 -8.66
N VAL A 176 -21.25 -11.08 -9.87
CA VAL A 176 -20.56 -10.49 -11.02
C VAL A 176 -21.18 -9.14 -11.30
N ILE A 177 -20.37 -8.10 -11.45
CA ILE A 177 -20.80 -6.74 -11.77
C ILE A 177 -20.19 -6.34 -13.11
N GLN A 178 -21.04 -6.02 -14.08
CA GLN A 178 -20.63 -5.59 -15.42
C GLN A 178 -21.32 -4.29 -15.78
N PRO A 179 -20.73 -3.42 -16.60
CA PRO A 179 -21.43 -2.26 -17.15
C PRO A 179 -22.70 -2.69 -17.90
N ALA A 180 -23.78 -1.93 -17.76
CA ALA A 180 -24.99 -2.17 -18.54
C ALA A 180 -24.81 -1.77 -20.02
N ASN A 181 -23.96 -0.78 -20.29
CA ASN A 181 -23.55 -0.35 -21.62
C ASN A 181 -22.08 -0.76 -21.86
N PRO A 182 -21.74 -1.49 -22.93
CA PRO A 182 -20.38 -1.93 -23.21
C PRO A 182 -19.40 -0.80 -23.50
N ASP A 183 -19.88 0.40 -23.88
CA ASP A 183 -19.04 1.55 -24.24
C ASP A 183 -18.88 2.59 -23.13
N VAL A 184 -19.63 2.42 -22.03
CA VAL A 184 -19.64 3.39 -20.91
C VAL A 184 -19.57 2.66 -19.58
N VAL A 185 -18.58 3.01 -18.78
CA VAL A 185 -18.42 2.50 -17.41
C VAL A 185 -18.83 3.58 -16.43
N TYR A 186 -19.69 3.22 -15.50
CA TYR A 186 -20.05 4.05 -14.37
C TYR A 186 -19.32 3.54 -13.13
N VAL A 187 -18.59 4.44 -12.45
CA VAL A 187 -17.96 4.13 -11.18
C VAL A 187 -18.94 4.47 -10.07
N PRO A 188 -19.38 3.50 -9.25
CA PRO A 188 -20.30 3.79 -8.16
C PRO A 188 -19.61 4.65 -7.09
N ALA A 189 -20.33 5.68 -6.62
CA ALA A 189 -19.95 6.54 -5.52
C ALA A 189 -20.70 6.13 -4.26
N TYR A 190 -20.02 5.81 -3.19
CA TYR A 190 -20.61 5.34 -1.93
C TYR A 190 -19.69 5.61 -0.73
N ASP A 191 -20.28 5.51 0.45
CA ASP A 191 -19.50 5.46 1.69
C ASP A 191 -19.07 4.01 1.97
N PRO A 192 -17.78 3.68 1.81
CA PRO A 192 -17.32 2.31 1.95
C PRO A 192 -17.43 1.75 3.38
N TRP A 193 -17.76 2.60 4.33
CA TRP A 193 -17.89 2.22 5.74
C TRP A 193 -19.34 2.02 6.18
N LEU A 194 -20.31 2.41 5.34
CA LEU A 194 -21.74 2.36 5.66
C LEU A 194 -22.59 1.56 4.67
N VAL A 195 -22.18 1.42 3.41
CA VAL A 195 -22.98 0.86 2.31
C VAL A 195 -23.29 -0.63 2.49
N TYR A 196 -22.56 -1.35 3.30
CA TYR A 196 -22.67 -2.81 3.47
C TYR A 196 -23.69 -3.24 4.51
N GLY A 197 -24.50 -2.32 5.06
CA GLY A 197 -25.51 -2.55 6.09
C GLY A 197 -24.96 -2.32 7.49
N ASP A 198 -24.07 -3.17 7.97
CA ASP A 198 -23.38 -2.93 9.24
C ASP A 198 -22.18 -2.00 9.03
N PRO A 199 -21.97 -0.99 9.90
CA PRO A 199 -20.83 -0.09 9.80
C PRO A 199 -19.49 -0.82 9.93
N ILE A 200 -18.56 -0.51 9.04
CA ILE A 200 -17.19 -1.02 9.05
C ILE A 200 -16.26 0.08 9.58
N VAL A 201 -15.27 -0.30 10.37
CA VAL A 201 -14.23 0.63 10.82
C VAL A 201 -13.48 1.17 9.61
N ALA A 202 -13.40 2.51 9.50
CA ALA A 202 -12.70 3.15 8.39
C ALA A 202 -11.21 2.79 8.40
N TYR A 203 -10.64 2.66 7.19
CA TYR A 203 -9.20 2.48 7.08
C TYR A 203 -8.46 3.70 7.67
N PRO A 204 -7.42 3.50 8.51
CA PRO A 204 -6.72 4.59 9.17
C PRO A 204 -6.15 5.61 8.17
N GLY A 205 -6.49 6.88 8.36
CA GLY A 205 -6.04 7.96 7.50
C GLY A 205 -6.78 8.06 6.15
N TRP A 206 -7.90 7.35 5.98
CA TRP A 206 -8.71 7.46 4.77
C TRP A 206 -9.20 8.88 4.51
N VAL A 207 -9.01 9.33 3.27
CA VAL A 207 -9.46 10.64 2.78
C VAL A 207 -10.54 10.42 1.72
N PRO A 208 -11.78 10.90 1.91
CA PRO A 208 -12.83 10.80 0.91
C PRO A 208 -12.49 11.63 -0.33
N VAL A 209 -12.72 11.07 -1.53
CA VAL A 209 -12.46 11.72 -2.81
C VAL A 209 -13.79 12.02 -3.51
N PRO A 210 -14.02 13.27 -3.97
CA PRO A 210 -15.21 13.63 -4.72
C PRO A 210 -15.38 12.76 -5.98
N GLY A 211 -16.63 12.45 -6.31
CA GLY A 211 -16.97 11.67 -7.52
C GLY A 211 -17.04 10.15 -7.29
N ILE A 212 -16.35 9.60 -6.28
CA ILE A 212 -16.46 8.19 -5.89
C ILE A 212 -16.83 7.98 -4.42
N PHE A 213 -16.84 9.04 -3.63
CA PHE A 213 -17.35 9.02 -2.26
C PHE A 213 -18.69 9.73 -2.18
N TYR A 214 -19.68 9.10 -1.56
CA TYR A 214 -20.97 9.69 -1.24
C TYR A 214 -21.38 9.24 0.16
N GLY A 215 -21.55 10.20 1.07
CA GLY A 215 -21.87 9.92 2.47
C GLY A 215 -23.27 9.34 2.64
N GLY A 216 -23.34 8.23 3.40
CA GLY A 216 -24.58 7.53 3.69
C GLY A 216 -24.57 6.07 3.20
N PRO A 217 -25.65 5.32 3.49
CA PRO A 217 -25.68 3.89 3.22
C PRO A 217 -26.05 3.52 1.78
N SER A 218 -26.21 4.49 0.87
CA SER A 218 -26.68 4.25 -0.49
C SER A 218 -25.56 4.37 -1.52
N VAL A 219 -25.76 3.69 -2.68
CA VAL A 219 -24.90 3.79 -3.85
C VAL A 219 -25.48 4.82 -4.83
N TYR A 220 -24.62 5.67 -5.38
CA TYR A 220 -24.94 6.66 -6.40
C TYR A 220 -24.04 6.48 -7.62
N PHE A 221 -24.52 6.92 -8.77
CA PHE A 221 -23.75 6.93 -10.01
C PHE A 221 -23.64 8.36 -10.53
N GLY A 222 -22.39 8.78 -10.77
CA GLY A 222 -22.08 10.06 -11.41
C GLY A 222 -22.15 9.98 -12.93
N GLY A 223 -21.35 10.80 -13.60
CA GLY A 223 -21.16 10.70 -15.05
C GLY A 223 -20.47 9.41 -15.44
N GLY A 224 -20.88 8.82 -16.56
CA GLY A 224 -20.21 7.65 -17.12
C GLY A 224 -18.90 8.01 -17.83
N PHE A 225 -17.95 7.10 -17.81
CA PHE A 225 -16.68 7.20 -18.51
C PHE A 225 -16.78 6.44 -19.84
N GLY A 226 -16.64 7.16 -20.96
CA GLY A 226 -16.59 6.55 -22.29
C GLY A 226 -15.26 5.81 -22.49
N ILE A 227 -15.32 4.52 -22.68
CA ILE A 227 -14.12 3.66 -22.80
C ILE A 227 -13.73 3.35 -24.24
N GLY A 228 -14.58 3.71 -25.21
CA GLY A 228 -14.36 3.43 -26.64
C GLY A 228 -13.07 4.03 -27.21
N PHE A 229 -12.69 5.21 -26.75
CA PHE A 229 -11.44 5.90 -27.18
C PHE A 229 -10.16 5.12 -26.85
N PHE A 230 -10.21 4.29 -25.84
CA PHE A 230 -9.06 3.52 -25.35
C PHE A 230 -9.01 2.11 -25.92
N GLY A 231 -10.01 1.72 -26.71
CA GLY A 231 -10.15 0.35 -27.25
C GLY A 231 -9.07 -0.06 -28.23
N GLY A 232 -8.37 0.91 -28.87
CA GLY A 232 -7.23 0.66 -29.76
C GLY A 232 -5.90 0.40 -29.04
N PHE A 233 -5.84 0.62 -27.74
CA PHE A 233 -4.63 0.48 -26.94
C PHE A 233 -4.66 -0.82 -26.16
N GLY A 234 -3.56 -1.56 -26.12
CA GLY A 234 -3.45 -2.86 -25.48
C GLY A 234 -3.68 -2.88 -23.97
N TRP A 235 -3.77 -1.69 -23.34
CA TRP A 235 -4.07 -1.51 -21.92
C TRP A 235 -5.51 -1.03 -21.64
N GLY A 236 -6.33 -0.79 -22.69
CA GLY A 236 -7.70 -0.30 -22.55
C GLY A 236 -8.62 -1.28 -21.84
N TRP A 237 -9.84 -0.80 -21.55
CA TRP A 237 -10.86 -1.53 -20.77
C TRP A 237 -11.09 -2.98 -21.19
N HIS A 238 -11.24 -3.24 -22.48
CA HIS A 238 -11.59 -4.56 -23.01
C HIS A 238 -10.50 -5.62 -22.87
N HIS A 239 -9.30 -5.24 -22.45
CA HIS A 239 -8.19 -6.14 -22.15
C HIS A 239 -8.21 -6.66 -20.71
N TRP A 240 -9.12 -6.15 -19.87
CA TRP A 240 -9.21 -6.46 -18.46
C TRP A 240 -10.49 -7.20 -18.10
N ASP A 241 -10.38 -8.16 -17.19
CA ASP A 241 -11.49 -8.90 -16.59
C ASP A 241 -11.06 -9.44 -15.23
N TYR A 242 -12.01 -9.97 -14.45
CA TYR A 242 -11.71 -10.67 -13.20
C TYR A 242 -12.27 -12.09 -13.25
N ASP A 243 -11.40 -13.08 -13.22
CA ASP A 243 -11.80 -14.49 -13.13
C ASP A 243 -11.99 -14.88 -11.65
N TRP A 244 -13.24 -14.83 -11.22
CA TRP A 244 -13.62 -15.17 -9.83
C TRP A 244 -13.36 -16.65 -9.52
N HIS A 245 -13.35 -17.53 -10.49
CA HIS A 245 -13.09 -18.96 -10.32
C HIS A 245 -11.60 -19.22 -10.07
N ARG A 246 -10.74 -18.57 -10.86
CA ARG A 246 -9.28 -18.62 -10.70
C ARG A 246 -8.80 -17.65 -9.62
N ARG A 247 -9.68 -16.77 -9.15
CA ARG A 247 -9.39 -15.73 -8.15
C ARG A 247 -8.25 -14.81 -8.58
N ALA A 248 -8.31 -14.35 -9.82
CA ALA A 248 -7.24 -13.59 -10.43
C ALA A 248 -7.74 -12.50 -11.38
N ALA A 249 -7.05 -11.37 -11.41
CA ALA A 249 -7.19 -10.41 -12.49
C ALA A 249 -6.68 -11.03 -13.80
N ILE A 250 -7.41 -10.78 -14.87
CA ILE A 250 -7.08 -11.22 -16.23
C ILE A 250 -6.70 -9.99 -17.04
N TYR A 251 -5.58 -10.11 -17.73
CA TYR A 251 -5.10 -9.12 -18.69
C TYR A 251 -4.71 -9.80 -19.99
N ASN A 252 -5.24 -9.34 -21.12
CA ASN A 252 -5.02 -9.96 -22.44
C ASN A 252 -5.25 -11.47 -22.42
N HIS A 253 -6.39 -11.92 -21.85
CA HIS A 253 -6.80 -13.32 -21.70
C HIS A 253 -5.88 -14.20 -20.84
N ASN A 254 -4.88 -13.63 -20.20
CA ASN A 254 -3.95 -14.33 -19.30
C ASN A 254 -4.12 -13.86 -17.86
N THR A 255 -3.80 -14.73 -16.91
CA THR A 255 -3.68 -14.30 -15.51
C THR A 255 -2.64 -13.21 -15.40
N TYR A 256 -3.05 -12.07 -14.84
CA TYR A 256 -2.13 -10.95 -14.61
C TYR A 256 -1.15 -11.29 -13.49
N ILE A 257 0.13 -11.09 -13.76
CA ILE A 257 1.21 -11.26 -12.79
C ILE A 257 1.92 -9.91 -12.64
N SER A 258 1.95 -9.37 -11.43
CA SER A 258 2.67 -8.13 -11.15
C SER A 258 4.17 -8.34 -11.21
N HIS A 259 4.85 -7.46 -11.93
CA HIS A 259 6.31 -7.36 -11.99
C HIS A 259 6.85 -6.17 -11.19
N SER A 260 6.07 -5.65 -10.24
CA SER A 260 6.42 -4.49 -9.44
C SER A 260 7.71 -4.69 -8.66
N ARG A 261 8.69 -3.84 -8.92
CA ARG A 261 9.96 -3.83 -8.15
C ARG A 261 9.75 -3.44 -6.70
N THR A 262 8.75 -2.63 -6.41
CA THR A 262 8.42 -2.19 -5.05
C THR A 262 7.97 -3.37 -4.19
N ILE A 263 7.06 -4.19 -4.70
CA ILE A 263 6.58 -5.40 -4.00
C ILE A 263 7.68 -6.46 -3.92
N ILE A 264 8.37 -6.73 -5.04
CA ILE A 264 9.47 -7.73 -5.08
C ILE A 264 10.59 -7.34 -4.10
N ASN A 265 11.02 -6.08 -4.10
CA ASN A 265 12.08 -5.61 -3.20
C ASN A 265 11.65 -5.68 -1.74
N ARG A 266 10.40 -5.34 -1.42
CA ARG A 266 9.86 -5.41 -0.05
C ARG A 266 9.82 -6.85 0.43
N ASN A 267 9.34 -7.77 -0.38
CA ASN A 267 9.31 -9.19 -0.06
C ASN A 267 10.71 -9.77 0.10
N ASN A 268 11.65 -9.44 -0.78
CA ASN A 268 13.05 -9.86 -0.68
C ASN A 268 13.73 -9.29 0.56
N PHE A 269 13.46 -8.04 0.93
CA PHE A 269 14.00 -7.41 2.13
C PHE A 269 13.48 -8.12 3.39
N ASN A 270 12.20 -8.45 3.43
CA ASN A 270 11.61 -9.18 4.55
C ASN A 270 12.18 -10.60 4.67
N HIS A 271 12.36 -11.31 3.56
CA HIS A 271 13.00 -12.63 3.56
C HIS A 271 14.49 -12.57 3.99
N ASN A 272 15.24 -11.59 3.51
CA ASN A 272 16.65 -11.44 3.85
C ASN A 272 16.86 -11.02 5.31
N ARG A 273 15.95 -10.23 5.91
CA ARG A 273 16.03 -9.85 7.32
C ARG A 273 15.91 -11.06 8.26
N GLY A 274 15.16 -12.09 7.83
CA GLY A 274 15.10 -13.37 8.54
C GLY A 274 16.41 -14.17 8.45
N ASN A 275 17.19 -13.99 7.39
CA ASN A 275 18.40 -14.79 7.14
C ASN A 275 19.69 -14.20 7.72
N PHE A 276 19.73 -12.89 8.02
CA PHE A 276 20.89 -12.26 8.68
C PHE A 276 21.01 -12.59 10.17
N ASN A 277 20.01 -13.24 10.77
CA ASN A 277 20.04 -13.65 12.18
C ASN A 277 20.64 -15.06 12.42
N HIS A 278 21.03 -15.77 11.37
CA HIS A 278 21.86 -16.98 11.51
C HIS A 278 23.33 -16.55 11.45
N GLY A 279 23.84 -16.08 12.60
CA GLY A 279 25.24 -15.80 12.79
C GLY A 279 26.07 -17.02 12.44
N ASN A 280 26.88 -16.93 11.40
CA ASN A 280 28.04 -17.78 11.22
C ASN A 280 28.95 -17.62 12.43
N ALA A 281 28.79 -18.48 13.40
CA ALA A 281 29.85 -18.74 14.38
C ALA A 281 31.01 -19.37 13.61
N PHE A 282 31.97 -18.56 13.23
CA PHE A 282 33.27 -19.03 12.75
C PHE A 282 33.92 -19.78 13.90
N HIS A 283 33.79 -21.10 13.93
CA HIS A 283 34.70 -21.98 14.64
C HIS A 283 36.02 -22.05 13.87
N GLY A 284 36.92 -21.13 14.20
CA GLY A 284 38.29 -21.21 13.80
C GLY A 284 39.01 -22.21 14.69
N SER A 285 39.16 -23.43 14.24
CA SER A 285 40.20 -24.37 14.70
C SER A 285 41.05 -24.76 13.49
N GLY A 286 42.13 -24.07 13.33
CA GLY A 286 43.19 -24.42 12.39
C GLY A 286 44.56 -24.25 13.06
N PRO A 287 45.51 -25.19 12.86
CA PRO A 287 46.76 -25.20 13.54
C PRO A 287 47.78 -24.18 13.01
N ARG A 288 48.61 -23.68 13.92
CA ARG A 288 49.76 -22.81 13.66
C ARG A 288 50.71 -23.44 12.64
N GLY A 289 50.95 -22.73 11.54
CA GLY A 289 51.99 -23.00 10.57
C GLY A 289 52.70 -21.71 10.19
N GLU A 290 54.00 -21.73 10.24
CA GLU A 290 54.95 -20.64 10.15
C GLU A 290 54.96 -19.87 8.84
N ASN A 291 55.31 -18.59 8.96
CA ASN A 291 55.59 -17.62 7.90
C ASN A 291 56.85 -17.99 7.08
N PRO A 292 56.96 -17.62 5.80
CA PRO A 292 57.84 -16.53 5.46
C PRO A 292 57.32 -15.57 4.38
N GLY A 293 57.76 -14.34 4.52
CA GLY A 293 57.33 -13.13 3.84
C GLY A 293 57.42 -13.09 2.32
N PHE A 294 56.57 -12.19 1.77
CA PHE A 294 56.84 -11.59 0.48
C PHE A 294 56.33 -10.13 0.48
N HIS A 295 57.27 -9.25 0.13
CA HIS A 295 57.01 -7.85 -0.15
C HIS A 295 56.30 -7.69 -1.50
N GLY A 296 55.29 -6.82 -1.57
CA GLY A 296 54.69 -6.40 -2.82
C GLY A 296 53.46 -5.52 -2.61
N ALA A 297 53.64 -4.22 -2.74
CA ALA A 297 52.54 -3.26 -2.74
C ALA A 297 51.74 -3.38 -4.05
N PRO A 298 50.42 -3.42 -4.00
CA PRO A 298 49.61 -3.30 -5.22
C PRO A 298 49.31 -1.82 -5.58
N PRO A 299 49.18 -1.51 -6.87
CA PRO A 299 48.95 -0.16 -7.34
C PRO A 299 47.49 0.30 -7.08
N SER A 300 47.37 1.55 -6.73
CA SER A 300 46.14 2.31 -6.60
C SER A 300 45.42 2.42 -7.93
N HIS A 301 44.24 1.83 -8.05
CA HIS A 301 43.29 2.17 -9.11
C HIS A 301 42.24 3.11 -8.54
N SER A 302 42.30 4.37 -9.01
CA SER A 302 41.29 5.39 -8.88
C SER A 302 40.05 4.94 -9.66
N GLN A 303 38.92 4.75 -8.97
CA GLN A 303 37.63 4.63 -9.61
C GLN A 303 36.91 6.00 -9.62
N PRO A 304 36.30 6.39 -10.74
CA PRO A 304 35.53 7.61 -10.83
C PRO A 304 34.05 7.35 -10.56
N GLY A 305 33.42 8.28 -9.82
CA GLY A 305 32.02 8.58 -9.98
C GLY A 305 31.04 7.86 -9.09
N THR A 306 30.94 8.29 -7.85
CA THR A 306 29.75 8.06 -7.02
C THR A 306 28.61 8.92 -7.51
N ARG A 307 27.56 8.29 -7.99
CA ARG A 307 26.26 8.93 -8.21
C ARG A 307 25.66 9.25 -6.84
N SER A 308 25.51 10.52 -6.52
CA SER A 308 24.80 11.00 -5.35
C SER A 308 23.29 10.76 -5.54
N GLY A 309 22.74 9.70 -4.95
CA GLY A 309 21.31 9.54 -4.79
C GLY A 309 20.83 10.40 -3.62
N ALA A 310 19.82 11.25 -3.85
CA ALA A 310 19.26 12.19 -2.87
C ALA A 310 18.62 11.52 -1.64
N PHE A 311 18.62 10.19 -1.55
CA PHE A 311 17.97 9.40 -0.49
C PHE A 311 18.86 8.41 0.25
N SER A 312 20.19 8.48 0.12
CA SER A 312 21.11 7.52 0.78
C SER A 312 21.39 7.81 2.26
N GLY A 313 20.66 8.73 2.91
CA GLY A 313 20.94 9.17 4.28
C GLY A 313 20.03 8.62 5.39
N PHE A 314 19.06 7.76 5.09
CA PHE A 314 18.03 7.36 6.07
C PHE A 314 18.23 5.99 6.74
N ASP A 315 19.29 5.28 6.42
CA ASP A 315 19.46 3.88 6.88
C ASP A 315 20.14 3.69 8.24
N HIS A 316 20.54 4.75 8.93
CA HIS A 316 21.14 4.59 10.26
C HIS A 316 20.56 5.62 11.22
N GLY A 317 19.64 5.19 12.08
CA GLY A 317 19.02 5.95 13.17
C GLY A 317 19.98 6.35 14.32
N GLY A 318 21.24 6.65 14.00
CA GLY A 318 22.26 7.15 14.90
C GLY A 318 22.74 8.53 14.48
N ASN A 319 22.46 9.56 15.31
CA ASN A 319 22.97 10.94 15.19
C ASN A 319 22.16 11.95 14.36
N VAL A 320 20.88 12.08 14.63
CA VAL A 320 20.09 13.24 14.17
C VAL A 320 20.58 14.56 14.80
N ARG A 321 21.32 14.52 15.91
CA ARG A 321 21.88 15.71 16.58
C ARG A 321 23.04 16.37 15.83
N GLY A 322 23.75 15.62 14.96
CA GLY A 322 24.90 16.15 14.21
C GLY A 322 24.52 17.01 13.01
N PHE A 323 23.32 16.82 12.45
CA PHE A 323 22.85 17.58 11.29
C PHE A 323 22.09 18.85 11.67
N SER A 324 21.56 18.91 12.90
CA SER A 324 20.84 20.09 13.44
C SER A 324 21.80 21.26 13.75
N SER A 325 23.08 20.99 14.03
CA SER A 325 24.07 22.03 14.36
C SER A 325 24.65 22.74 13.11
N ARG A 326 24.52 22.15 11.92
CA ARG A 326 25.00 22.79 10.67
C ARG A 326 24.03 23.82 10.11
N GLY A 327 22.74 23.76 10.45
CA GLY A 327 21.73 24.72 10.03
C GLY A 327 21.78 26.02 10.83
N GLN A 328 22.32 26.01 12.05
CA GLN A 328 22.35 27.19 12.93
C GLN A 328 23.52 28.14 12.67
N SER A 329 24.56 27.69 11.94
CA SER A 329 25.72 28.54 11.60
C SER A 329 25.53 29.39 10.34
N SER A 330 24.43 29.24 9.61
CA SER A 330 24.14 30.05 8.42
C SER A 330 23.31 31.31 8.70
N PHE A 331 22.82 31.51 9.94
CA PHE A 331 22.01 32.69 10.32
C PHE A 331 22.74 33.71 11.21
N GLY A 332 24.05 33.56 11.42
CA GLY A 332 24.82 34.46 12.25
C GLY A 332 25.99 35.08 11.50
N GLY A 333 25.80 36.20 10.87
CA GLY A 333 26.93 36.96 10.34
C GLY A 333 26.54 38.05 9.35
N GLY A 334 26.33 39.27 9.82
CA GLY A 334 26.22 40.41 8.91
C GLY A 334 25.59 41.65 9.51
N SER A 335 26.04 42.10 10.66
CA SER A 335 25.86 43.51 11.04
C SER A 335 27.21 44.24 10.82
N HIS A 336 27.26 45.07 9.84
CA HIS A 336 28.14 46.22 9.74
C HIS A 336 27.36 47.34 9.06
N GLY A 337 27.17 48.29 9.71
CA GLY A 337 27.13 49.65 10.00
C GLY A 337 27.94 50.55 9.09
N GLY A 338 27.41 51.74 8.83
CA GLY A 338 28.11 52.93 8.27
C GLY A 338 27.58 53.28 6.91
N GLY A 339 26.88 54.43 6.81
CA GLY A 339 27.45 55.66 6.60
C GLY A 339 26.57 56.49 5.66
N PHE A 340 26.12 57.58 6.16
CA PHE A 340 25.53 58.79 5.52
C PHE A 340 26.15 59.19 4.19
N HIS A 341 25.30 59.73 3.29
CA HIS A 341 25.37 60.95 2.47
C HIS A 341 24.22 60.87 1.47
N GLY A 342 23.25 61.77 1.39
CA GLY A 342 23.30 63.20 1.32
C GLY A 342 23.12 63.65 -0.13
N GLY A 343 21.96 64.28 -0.45
CA GLY A 343 21.92 65.27 -1.48
C GLY A 343 21.15 64.96 -2.75
N GLY A 344 20.13 65.78 -3.02
CA GLY A 344 19.93 66.31 -4.38
C GLY A 344 18.59 66.04 -5.05
N SER A 345 17.70 66.98 -4.82
CA SER A 345 16.51 67.37 -5.59
C SER A 345 16.69 67.52 -7.10
N HIS A 346 15.58 67.42 -7.77
CA HIS A 346 14.98 68.12 -8.92
C HIS A 346 14.10 67.11 -9.67
N GLY A 347 12.79 67.29 -9.94
CA GLY A 347 12.09 68.49 -10.36
C GLY A 347 11.56 68.29 -11.76
N GLY A 348 10.23 68.41 -11.93
CA GLY A 348 9.64 68.77 -13.21
C GLY A 348 9.00 67.64 -14.01
N GLY A 349 7.65 67.52 -14.05
CA GLY A 349 6.80 68.21 -15.05
C GLY A 349 6.53 67.27 -16.19
N GLY A 350 5.33 66.80 -16.43
CA GLY A 350 4.16 67.45 -16.93
C GLY A 350 3.75 66.93 -18.30
N HIS A 351 2.45 66.75 -18.49
CA HIS A 351 1.66 66.68 -19.73
C HIS A 351 1.81 65.40 -20.61
N ARG A 352 0.79 64.72 -20.93
CA ARG A 352 -0.61 64.90 -21.36
C ARG A 352 -1.36 63.59 -21.25
#